data_8508c681756709087cfc0329477c31b3
#
_entry.id   8508c681756709087cfc0329477c31b3
#
_cell.length_a   1.000
_cell.length_b   1.000
_cell.length_c   1.000
_cell.angle_alpha   90.00
_cell.angle_beta   90.00
_cell.angle_gamma   90.00
#
_symmetry.space_group_name_H-M   'P 1'
#
loop_
_entity.id
_entity.type
_entity.pdbx_description
1 polymer ?
#
loop_
_entity_poly.entity_id
_entity_poly.type
_entity_poly.pdbx_seq_one_letter_code
_entity_poly.pdbx_strand_id
1 'polypeptide(L)'
;MLTKKQDARHQIEFVSIDQLVPKDHLLRKIERVIDFNFIYDLVKDKYSEDHGRPSIDPVVLIKILFIQYLFGIPSIRRTIAEIKTNVAYRWFLGYGLTEEIPHFSTFSQNYIRRFKGTDIFEKIFTKILEEAIRHGLVNAEEVFIDSTHVKASANKKKYTKEIVEQEARTYQEKLEEEINKDREAHGKKPLKKIKTIKTKEVKVSKTDPDSGMLNKNGKEKCFAYSFHTACDKNGFVLGVKVEAANVHDSVMFEEVLEEVEKRIGKPKAIAVDAGYKNPYILKTIFDREIIPAVPYTRPKTKDGFMKKHEFVYDEYYDCYICPQNEILTYVTTNREGYREYKSNPEKCKNCPLREKCTQSKDYTKRIFRHIWEGYVEEAEHLRHTPYCKEVYERRKETIERVFADLKEKHGLRWTTLRGKEKLSMQAMLVFAAMNLKKMATWLWRRGKSPFGTLNFYPLFGTLKKILSRYIQPLFSGLRKQGLKFRFVNKLRR
;
A
#
# COMPACT_ATOMS: atom_id res chain seq x y z
N MET A 1 -23.79 50.79 2.11
CA MET A 1 -23.90 51.19 3.54
C MET A 1 -23.01 50.30 4.37
N LEU A 2 -22.19 50.87 5.26
CA LEU A 2 -21.42 50.08 6.22
C LEU A 2 -22.30 49.73 7.41
N THR A 3 -22.56 48.42 7.62
CA THR A 3 -23.39 47.91 8.73
C THR A 3 -22.49 47.35 9.81
N LYS A 4 -22.59 47.83 11.04
CA LYS A 4 -21.88 47.28 12.21
C LYS A 4 -22.73 46.17 12.79
N LYS A 5 -22.11 44.96 12.99
CA LYS A 5 -22.76 43.83 13.66
C LYS A 5 -22.87 44.14 15.15
N GLN A 6 -24.07 43.95 15.73
CA GLN A 6 -24.27 44.01 17.18
C GLN A 6 -23.67 42.75 17.82
N ASP A 7 -23.11 42.91 19.02
CA ASP A 7 -22.54 41.81 19.80
C ASP A 7 -23.64 41.05 20.53
N ALA A 8 -23.81 39.76 20.13
CA ALA A 8 -24.82 38.86 20.72
C ALA A 8 -24.22 37.81 21.66
N ARG A 9 -22.95 37.95 22.06
CA ARG A 9 -22.26 36.93 22.89
C ARG A 9 -22.92 36.65 24.24
N HIS A 10 -23.65 37.58 24.75
CA HIS A 10 -24.35 37.49 26.07
C HIS A 10 -25.85 37.21 25.91
N GLN A 11 -26.34 37.04 24.70
CA GLN A 11 -27.73 36.70 24.43
C GLN A 11 -27.98 35.24 24.85
N ILE A 12 -29.05 35.02 25.60
CA ILE A 12 -29.50 33.69 26.00
C ILE A 12 -30.30 33.09 24.85
N GLU A 13 -29.89 31.91 24.39
CA GLU A 13 -30.58 31.15 23.35
C GLU A 13 -30.89 29.72 23.84
N PHE A 14 -32.10 29.22 23.57
CA PHE A 14 -32.52 27.87 23.92
C PHE A 14 -32.37 26.99 22.69
N VAL A 15 -31.31 26.20 22.61
CA VAL A 15 -31.02 25.31 21.48
C VAL A 15 -30.52 23.96 21.96
N SER A 16 -30.86 22.88 21.25
CA SER A 16 -30.23 21.59 21.50
C SER A 16 -28.90 21.52 20.74
N ILE A 17 -27.94 20.74 21.28
CA ILE A 17 -26.67 20.51 20.57
C ILE A 17 -26.87 19.90 19.18
N ASP A 18 -27.95 19.12 19.01
CA ASP A 18 -28.31 18.55 17.72
C ASP A 18 -28.69 19.62 16.67
N GLN A 19 -29.37 20.68 17.08
CA GLN A 19 -29.73 21.78 16.16
C GLN A 19 -28.50 22.59 15.71
N LEU A 20 -27.45 22.66 16.53
CA LEU A 20 -26.23 23.42 16.24
C LEU A 20 -25.32 22.75 15.19
N VAL A 21 -25.43 21.44 14.99
CA VAL A 21 -24.60 20.72 14.03
C VAL A 21 -25.28 20.67 12.66
N PRO A 22 -24.64 21.15 11.58
CA PRO A 22 -25.25 21.13 10.24
C PRO A 22 -25.62 19.71 9.80
N LYS A 23 -26.75 19.56 9.11
CA LYS A 23 -27.25 18.25 8.64
C LYS A 23 -26.27 17.52 7.68
N ASP A 24 -25.45 18.27 6.96
CA ASP A 24 -24.44 17.77 6.03
C ASP A 24 -23.03 17.70 6.61
N HIS A 25 -22.87 17.89 7.94
CA HIS A 25 -21.57 17.74 8.61
C HIS A 25 -21.05 16.30 8.47
N LEU A 26 -19.72 16.14 8.32
CA LEU A 26 -19.08 14.83 8.13
C LEU A 26 -19.45 13.82 9.23
N LEU A 27 -19.44 14.24 10.48
CA LEU A 27 -19.74 13.34 11.62
C LEU A 27 -21.17 12.82 11.59
N ARG A 28 -22.15 13.62 11.11
CA ARG A 28 -23.51 13.14 10.90
C ARG A 28 -23.59 12.11 9.77
N LYS A 29 -22.81 12.30 8.70
CA LYS A 29 -22.72 11.32 7.62
C LYS A 29 -22.16 10.00 8.11
N ILE A 30 -21.15 10.06 8.99
CA ILE A 30 -20.54 8.89 9.60
C ILE A 30 -21.54 8.15 10.50
N GLU A 31 -22.22 8.86 11.40
CA GLU A 31 -23.19 8.26 12.35
C GLU A 31 -24.35 7.54 11.63
N ARG A 32 -24.68 7.95 10.39
CA ARG A 32 -25.73 7.31 9.58
C ARG A 32 -25.29 6.01 8.91
N VAL A 33 -23.98 5.76 8.74
CA VAL A 33 -23.48 4.66 7.93
C VAL A 33 -22.82 3.55 8.75
N ILE A 34 -22.56 3.80 10.04
CA ILE A 34 -21.99 2.82 10.94
C ILE A 34 -22.56 2.97 12.34
N ASP A 35 -22.96 1.86 12.92
CA ASP A 35 -23.26 1.75 14.35
C ASP A 35 -21.97 1.35 15.09
N PHE A 36 -21.52 2.17 16.03
CA PHE A 36 -20.32 1.91 16.81
C PHE A 36 -20.51 0.94 17.98
N ASN A 37 -21.73 0.42 18.20
CA ASN A 37 -22.02 -0.50 19.32
C ASN A 37 -21.21 -1.80 19.23
N PHE A 38 -20.76 -2.21 18.04
CA PHE A 38 -19.86 -3.36 17.88
C PHE A 38 -18.57 -3.26 18.71
N ILE A 39 -18.17 -2.04 19.10
CA ILE A 39 -17.00 -1.82 19.97
C ILE A 39 -17.20 -2.45 21.34
N TYR A 40 -18.43 -2.39 21.90
CA TYR A 40 -18.73 -3.03 23.19
C TYR A 40 -18.43 -4.52 23.15
N ASP A 41 -18.86 -5.21 22.08
CA ASP A 41 -18.61 -6.66 21.90
C ASP A 41 -17.13 -6.99 21.79
N LEU A 42 -16.34 -6.11 21.18
CA LEU A 42 -14.88 -6.29 21.06
C LEU A 42 -14.10 -6.13 22.35
N VAL A 43 -14.66 -5.42 23.33
CA VAL A 43 -13.91 -5.04 24.54
C VAL A 43 -14.52 -5.55 25.85
N LYS A 44 -15.72 -6.16 25.83
CA LYS A 44 -16.44 -6.56 27.04
C LYS A 44 -15.60 -7.44 27.98
N ASP A 45 -14.80 -8.34 27.43
CA ASP A 45 -13.92 -9.24 28.18
C ASP A 45 -12.72 -8.53 28.83
N LYS A 46 -12.48 -7.24 28.54
CA LYS A 46 -11.43 -6.41 29.11
C LYS A 46 -11.93 -5.51 30.25
N TYR A 47 -13.21 -5.58 30.55
CA TYR A 47 -13.84 -4.80 31.61
C TYR A 47 -14.44 -5.74 32.67
N SER A 48 -14.30 -5.36 33.95
CA SER A 48 -14.95 -6.08 35.06
C SER A 48 -16.43 -5.70 35.10
N GLU A 49 -17.29 -6.70 35.34
CA GLU A 49 -18.73 -6.49 35.50
C GLU A 49 -19.07 -5.78 36.83
N ASP A 50 -18.42 -6.19 37.90
CA ASP A 50 -18.83 -5.83 39.27
C ASP A 50 -17.81 -5.02 40.07
N HIS A 51 -16.56 -4.86 39.60
CA HIS A 51 -15.49 -4.29 40.41
C HIS A 51 -14.84 -3.07 39.77
N GLY A 52 -14.65 -2.01 40.59
CA GLY A 52 -13.85 -0.83 40.22
C GLY A 52 -14.67 0.43 39.94
N ARG A 53 -13.97 1.55 39.75
CA ARG A 53 -14.59 2.82 39.37
C ARG A 53 -15.21 2.72 37.96
N PRO A 54 -16.43 3.28 37.74
CA PRO A 54 -17.01 3.33 36.39
C PRO A 54 -16.01 3.84 35.35
N SER A 55 -15.86 3.10 34.28
CA SER A 55 -14.93 3.47 33.21
C SER A 55 -15.54 4.52 32.30
N ILE A 56 -14.69 5.24 31.57
CA ILE A 56 -15.18 6.00 30.41
C ILE A 56 -15.64 4.99 29.36
N ASP A 57 -16.75 5.30 28.71
CA ASP A 57 -17.33 4.52 27.63
C ASP A 57 -16.28 4.20 26.55
N PRO A 58 -16.05 2.91 26.22
CA PRO A 58 -15.07 2.52 25.22
C PRO A 58 -15.41 3.04 23.82
N VAL A 59 -16.68 3.19 23.47
CA VAL A 59 -17.11 3.78 22.20
C VAL A 59 -16.66 5.23 22.13
N VAL A 60 -16.85 5.99 23.20
CA VAL A 60 -16.38 7.38 23.30
C VAL A 60 -14.87 7.47 23.15
N LEU A 61 -14.11 6.59 23.81
CA LEU A 61 -12.64 6.55 23.69
C LEU A 61 -12.18 6.33 22.25
N ILE A 62 -12.81 5.42 21.54
CA ILE A 62 -12.48 5.14 20.14
C ILE A 62 -12.96 6.27 19.22
N LYS A 63 -14.16 6.83 19.42
CA LYS A 63 -14.66 7.99 18.67
C LYS A 63 -13.75 9.22 18.82
N ILE A 64 -13.12 9.44 19.98
CA ILE A 64 -12.12 10.50 20.18
C ILE A 64 -10.92 10.30 19.23
N LEU A 65 -10.43 9.06 19.08
CA LEU A 65 -9.35 8.77 18.13
C LEU A 65 -9.81 8.95 16.68
N PHE A 66 -11.04 8.58 16.36
CA PHE A 66 -11.59 8.86 15.03
C PHE A 66 -11.65 10.36 14.75
N ILE A 67 -12.07 11.21 15.69
CA ILE A 67 -12.01 12.67 15.52
C ILE A 67 -10.58 13.11 15.21
N GLN A 68 -9.59 12.63 15.97
CA GLN A 68 -8.18 12.95 15.73
C GLN A 68 -7.76 12.67 14.28
N TYR A 69 -8.05 11.48 13.81
CA TYR A 69 -7.58 11.04 12.48
C TYR A 69 -8.46 11.53 11.32
N LEU A 70 -9.77 11.67 11.50
CA LEU A 70 -10.68 12.22 10.49
C LEU A 70 -10.35 13.67 10.11
N PHE A 71 -9.89 14.45 11.10
CA PHE A 71 -9.59 15.87 10.94
C PHE A 71 -8.08 16.17 10.94
N GLY A 72 -7.22 15.15 10.98
CA GLY A 72 -5.76 15.30 10.91
C GLY A 72 -5.17 16.04 12.10
N ILE A 73 -5.78 15.94 13.28
CA ILE A 73 -5.30 16.61 14.50
C ILE A 73 -4.03 15.90 14.99
N PRO A 74 -2.93 16.65 15.26
CA PRO A 74 -1.60 16.04 15.43
C PRO A 74 -1.41 15.25 16.73
N SER A 75 -2.27 15.43 17.75
CA SER A 75 -2.11 14.75 19.04
C SER A 75 -3.41 14.64 19.81
N ILE A 76 -3.52 13.60 20.66
CA ILE A 76 -4.70 13.41 21.52
C ILE A 76 -4.92 14.60 22.48
N ARG A 77 -3.85 15.23 22.98
CA ARG A 77 -3.96 16.44 23.82
C ARG A 77 -4.67 17.55 23.09
N ARG A 78 -4.30 17.81 21.82
CA ARG A 78 -4.96 18.83 21.00
C ARG A 78 -6.37 18.42 20.64
N THR A 79 -6.62 17.15 20.36
CA THR A 79 -7.96 16.62 20.08
C THR A 79 -8.90 16.90 21.25
N ILE A 80 -8.48 16.61 22.48
CA ILE A 80 -9.28 16.92 23.68
C ILE A 80 -9.52 18.43 23.85
N ALA A 81 -8.50 19.27 23.57
CA ALA A 81 -8.67 20.72 23.62
C ALA A 81 -9.70 21.21 22.58
N GLU A 82 -9.67 20.68 21.37
CA GLU A 82 -10.65 21.03 20.34
C GLU A 82 -12.05 20.49 20.64
N ILE A 83 -12.20 19.29 21.19
CA ILE A 83 -13.51 18.74 21.61
C ILE A 83 -14.18 19.64 22.66
N LYS A 84 -13.44 20.26 23.56
CA LYS A 84 -13.98 21.16 24.58
C LYS A 84 -14.76 22.34 23.98
N THR A 85 -14.38 22.81 22.79
CA THR A 85 -14.93 24.01 22.15
C THR A 85 -15.71 23.73 20.88
N ASN A 86 -15.61 22.52 20.30
CA ASN A 86 -16.27 22.17 19.05
C ASN A 86 -17.58 21.41 19.30
N VAL A 87 -18.67 22.04 18.97
CA VAL A 87 -20.04 21.49 19.14
C VAL A 87 -20.25 20.19 18.35
N ALA A 88 -19.74 20.12 17.14
CA ALA A 88 -19.91 18.91 16.30
C ALA A 88 -19.14 17.71 16.86
N TYR A 89 -17.99 17.94 17.49
CA TYR A 89 -17.22 16.87 18.14
C TYR A 89 -17.93 16.39 19.41
N ARG A 90 -18.46 17.31 20.23
CA ARG A 90 -19.27 16.97 21.40
C ARG A 90 -20.51 16.17 21.02
N TRP A 91 -21.23 16.62 19.98
CA TRP A 91 -22.39 15.92 19.46
C TRP A 91 -22.07 14.47 19.06
N PHE A 92 -20.97 14.27 18.32
CA PHE A 92 -20.55 12.93 17.86
C PHE A 92 -20.19 11.98 19.00
N LEU A 93 -19.71 12.52 20.10
CA LEU A 93 -19.36 11.78 21.31
C LEU A 93 -20.55 11.58 22.25
N GLY A 94 -21.67 12.25 22.03
CA GLY A 94 -22.85 12.22 22.90
C GLY A 94 -22.74 13.12 24.13
N TYR A 95 -21.78 14.07 24.17
CA TYR A 95 -21.59 15.00 25.27
C TYR A 95 -22.47 16.25 25.14
N GLY A 96 -23.03 16.74 26.25
CA GLY A 96 -23.68 18.05 26.36
C GLY A 96 -22.70 19.22 26.26
N LEU A 97 -23.20 20.44 26.13
CA LEU A 97 -22.39 21.66 25.96
C LEU A 97 -21.45 21.95 27.15
N THR A 98 -21.88 21.64 28.37
CA THR A 98 -21.14 21.93 29.61
C THR A 98 -20.48 20.70 30.25
N GLU A 99 -20.74 19.52 29.73
CA GLU A 99 -20.23 18.25 30.25
C GLU A 99 -18.70 18.15 30.13
N GLU A 100 -18.05 17.59 31.15
CA GLU A 100 -16.61 17.46 31.19
C GLU A 100 -16.10 16.40 30.18
N ILE A 101 -15.07 16.79 29.42
CA ILE A 101 -14.41 15.91 28.46
C ILE A 101 -13.27 15.18 29.17
N PRO A 102 -13.08 13.86 28.91
CA PRO A 102 -12.03 13.07 29.53
C PRO A 102 -10.63 13.68 29.35
N HIS A 103 -9.77 13.48 30.35
CA HIS A 103 -8.38 13.93 30.24
C HIS A 103 -7.63 13.16 29.14
N PHE A 104 -6.71 13.81 28.45
CA PHE A 104 -5.96 13.21 27.33
C PHE A 104 -5.15 11.96 27.72
N SER A 105 -4.73 11.81 28.99
CA SER A 105 -4.01 10.62 29.46
C SER A 105 -4.90 9.38 29.60
N THR A 106 -6.21 9.55 29.64
CA THR A 106 -7.16 8.43 29.83
C THR A 106 -7.03 7.37 28.77
N PHE A 107 -6.89 7.77 27.50
CA PHE A 107 -6.68 6.80 26.42
C PHE A 107 -5.36 6.02 26.62
N SER A 108 -4.27 6.72 26.94
CA SER A 108 -2.97 6.06 27.14
C SER A 108 -3.00 5.05 28.28
N GLN A 109 -3.72 5.35 29.35
CA GLN A 109 -3.90 4.42 30.48
C GLN A 109 -4.75 3.21 30.09
N ASN A 110 -5.86 3.43 29.37
CA ASN A 110 -6.71 2.34 28.86
C ASN A 110 -5.95 1.48 27.84
N TYR A 111 -5.16 2.09 26.96
CA TYR A 111 -4.30 1.37 26.03
C TYR A 111 -3.38 0.39 26.77
N ILE A 112 -2.62 0.89 27.77
CA ILE A 112 -1.65 0.05 28.49
C ILE A 112 -2.36 -1.07 29.27
N ARG A 113 -3.50 -0.79 29.87
CA ARG A 113 -4.19 -1.72 30.77
C ARG A 113 -5.07 -2.75 30.04
N ARG A 114 -5.63 -2.41 28.88
CA ARG A 114 -6.69 -3.19 28.23
C ARG A 114 -6.42 -3.52 26.76
N PHE A 115 -5.80 -2.62 25.99
CA PHE A 115 -5.75 -2.74 24.54
C PHE A 115 -4.39 -3.17 24.01
N LYS A 116 -3.31 -3.00 24.80
CA LYS A 116 -1.96 -3.43 24.42
C LYS A 116 -1.91 -4.95 24.23
N GLY A 117 -1.26 -5.39 23.15
CA GLY A 117 -1.15 -6.81 22.80
C GLY A 117 -2.46 -7.46 22.33
N THR A 118 -3.48 -6.67 21.96
CA THR A 118 -4.75 -7.17 21.44
C THR A 118 -4.94 -6.80 19.98
N ASP A 119 -5.82 -7.53 19.30
CA ASP A 119 -6.20 -7.32 17.89
C ASP A 119 -7.40 -6.36 17.71
N ILE A 120 -7.80 -5.65 18.75
CA ILE A 120 -9.00 -4.78 18.76
C ILE A 120 -8.97 -3.75 17.62
N PHE A 121 -7.83 -3.12 17.39
CA PHE A 121 -7.73 -2.08 16.36
C PHE A 121 -7.80 -2.65 14.94
N GLU A 122 -7.28 -3.86 14.74
CA GLU A 122 -7.43 -4.60 13.50
C GLU A 122 -8.89 -5.01 13.26
N LYS A 123 -9.58 -5.48 14.31
CA LYS A 123 -11.02 -5.81 14.25
C LYS A 123 -11.87 -4.58 13.95
N ILE A 124 -11.55 -3.41 14.53
CA ILE A 124 -12.24 -2.15 14.20
C ILE A 124 -12.04 -1.78 12.73
N PHE A 125 -10.79 -1.86 12.22
CA PHE A 125 -10.49 -1.63 10.81
C PHE A 125 -11.27 -2.59 9.91
N THR A 126 -11.23 -3.89 10.22
CA THR A 126 -11.91 -4.93 9.45
C THR A 126 -13.43 -4.71 9.44
N LYS A 127 -14.03 -4.37 10.58
CA LYS A 127 -15.48 -4.09 10.65
C LYS A 127 -15.90 -2.92 9.77
N ILE A 128 -15.13 -1.83 9.74
CA ILE A 128 -15.41 -0.67 8.87
C ILE A 128 -15.24 -1.04 7.39
N LEU A 129 -14.26 -1.89 7.07
CA LEU A 129 -14.07 -2.38 5.69
C LEU A 129 -15.21 -3.30 5.27
N GLU A 130 -15.67 -4.20 6.13
CA GLU A 130 -16.84 -5.07 5.89
C GLU A 130 -18.10 -4.25 5.60
N GLU A 131 -18.32 -3.15 6.34
CA GLU A 131 -19.44 -2.24 6.06
C GLU A 131 -19.33 -1.60 4.67
N ALA A 132 -18.11 -1.19 4.27
CA ALA A 132 -17.90 -0.66 2.92
C ALA A 132 -18.12 -1.73 1.82
N ILE A 133 -17.73 -2.99 2.08
CA ILE A 133 -18.00 -4.13 1.19
C ILE A 133 -19.51 -4.39 1.11
N ARG A 134 -20.22 -4.44 2.24
CA ARG A 134 -21.68 -4.64 2.30
C ARG A 134 -22.45 -3.61 1.49
N HIS A 135 -21.97 -2.36 1.47
CA HIS A 135 -22.54 -1.29 0.66
C HIS A 135 -22.10 -1.30 -0.82
N GLY A 136 -21.35 -2.32 -1.27
CA GLY A 136 -20.88 -2.43 -2.65
C GLY A 136 -19.95 -1.28 -3.08
N LEU A 137 -19.14 -0.75 -2.16
CA LEU A 137 -18.22 0.34 -2.42
C LEU A 137 -16.81 -0.13 -2.76
N VAL A 138 -16.44 -1.32 -2.28
CA VAL A 138 -15.14 -1.95 -2.52
C VAL A 138 -15.20 -2.77 -3.80
N ASN A 139 -14.19 -2.61 -4.65
CA ASN A 139 -14.01 -3.41 -5.86
C ASN A 139 -12.70 -4.18 -5.80
N ALA A 140 -12.79 -5.44 -5.46
CA ALA A 140 -11.68 -6.34 -5.19
C ALA A 140 -10.99 -6.93 -6.45
N GLU A 141 -11.47 -6.62 -7.66
CA GLU A 141 -10.87 -7.18 -8.88
C GLU A 141 -9.44 -6.72 -9.12
N GLU A 142 -9.16 -5.45 -8.80
CA GLU A 142 -7.84 -4.83 -8.99
C GLU A 142 -7.33 -4.28 -7.66
N VAL A 143 -6.17 -4.75 -7.24
CA VAL A 143 -5.52 -4.34 -5.98
C VAL A 143 -4.21 -3.63 -6.29
N PHE A 144 -3.93 -2.57 -5.55
CA PHE A 144 -2.74 -1.74 -5.67
C PHE A 144 -1.95 -1.86 -4.38
N ILE A 145 -0.71 -2.36 -4.45
CA ILE A 145 0.17 -2.53 -3.29
C ILE A 145 1.39 -1.64 -3.44
N ASP A 146 1.67 -0.87 -2.40
CA ASP A 146 2.82 0.04 -2.34
C ASP A 146 3.18 0.35 -0.88
N SER A 147 4.32 0.99 -0.65
CA SER A 147 4.75 1.45 0.66
C SER A 147 4.89 2.97 0.74
N THR A 148 4.66 3.50 1.93
CA THR A 148 4.95 4.89 2.22
C THR A 148 5.63 5.05 3.56
N HIS A 149 6.53 6.03 3.67
CA HIS A 149 7.27 6.28 4.90
C HIS A 149 6.61 7.34 5.77
N VAL A 150 6.56 7.05 7.08
CA VAL A 150 6.12 7.96 8.14
C VAL A 150 7.30 8.23 9.06
N LYS A 151 7.64 9.51 9.28
CA LYS A 151 8.78 9.88 10.11
C LYS A 151 8.52 9.50 11.57
N ALA A 152 9.48 8.82 12.18
CA ALA A 152 9.42 8.42 13.58
C ALA A 152 9.67 9.60 14.54
N SER A 153 9.16 9.48 15.76
CA SER A 153 9.43 10.39 16.87
C SER A 153 10.84 10.15 17.45
N ALA A 154 11.86 10.30 16.61
CA ALA A 154 13.25 9.99 16.93
C ALA A 154 14.22 11.06 16.46
N ASN A 155 15.25 11.32 17.26
CA ASN A 155 16.32 12.25 16.89
C ASN A 155 17.34 11.56 15.99
N LYS A 156 17.52 12.03 14.77
CA LYS A 156 18.44 11.46 13.76
C LYS A 156 19.92 11.44 14.19
N LYS A 157 20.31 12.24 15.20
CA LYS A 157 21.69 12.31 15.73
C LYS A 157 21.92 11.40 16.93
N LYS A 158 20.83 10.90 17.60
CA LYS A 158 20.91 10.03 18.78
C LYS A 158 20.69 8.57 18.39
N TYR A 159 21.77 7.89 18.00
CA TYR A 159 21.73 6.48 17.62
C TYR A 159 22.95 5.73 18.16
N THR A 160 22.83 4.43 18.26
CA THR A 160 23.92 3.46 18.41
C THR A 160 24.13 2.76 17.07
N LYS A 161 25.33 2.26 16.85
CA LYS A 161 25.62 1.32 15.77
C LYS A 161 25.59 -0.07 16.35
N GLU A 162 24.77 -0.93 15.80
CA GLU A 162 24.61 -2.30 16.26
C GLU A 162 24.86 -3.25 15.10
N ILE A 163 25.52 -4.35 15.40
CA ILE A 163 25.71 -5.43 14.46
C ILE A 163 24.49 -6.33 14.61
N VAL A 164 23.62 -6.31 13.62
CA VAL A 164 22.45 -7.19 13.57
C VAL A 164 22.67 -8.28 12.54
N GLU A 165 22.10 -9.43 12.80
CA GLU A 165 22.02 -10.49 11.81
C GLU A 165 21.23 -9.95 10.61
N GLN A 166 21.77 -10.19 9.41
CA GLN A 166 21.02 -9.86 8.21
C GLN A 166 19.83 -10.83 8.15
N GLU A 167 18.63 -10.31 8.26
CA GLU A 167 17.42 -11.12 8.13
C GLU A 167 17.51 -11.96 6.85
N ALA A 168 17.37 -13.27 7.02
CA ALA A 168 17.19 -14.16 5.90
C ALA A 168 15.95 -13.67 5.13
N ARG A 169 16.00 -13.69 3.80
CA ARG A 169 14.81 -13.41 2.99
C ARG A 169 13.76 -14.42 3.41
N THR A 170 12.51 -14.01 3.58
CA THR A 170 11.39 -14.88 3.99
C THR A 170 11.23 -16.13 3.12
N TYR A 171 11.74 -16.07 1.90
CA TYR A 171 11.75 -17.18 0.93
C TYR A 171 13.11 -17.87 0.78
N GLN A 172 14.07 -17.63 1.68
CA GLN A 172 15.44 -18.14 1.51
C GLN A 172 15.51 -19.67 1.48
N GLU A 173 14.72 -20.33 2.33
CA GLU A 173 14.66 -21.79 2.36
C GLU A 173 14.07 -22.37 1.06
N LYS A 174 12.95 -21.82 0.60
CA LYS A 174 12.36 -22.22 -0.70
C LYS A 174 13.32 -21.99 -1.86
N LEU A 175 14.03 -20.86 -1.83
CA LEU A 175 15.03 -20.55 -2.85
C LEU A 175 16.20 -21.53 -2.83
N GLU A 176 16.72 -21.90 -1.64
CA GLU A 176 17.82 -22.86 -1.51
C GLU A 176 17.43 -24.26 -1.98
N GLU A 177 16.19 -24.69 -1.69
CA GLU A 177 15.66 -25.96 -2.20
C GLU A 177 15.59 -25.99 -3.73
N GLU A 178 15.04 -24.94 -4.35
CA GLU A 178 14.94 -24.87 -5.81
C GLU A 178 16.32 -24.70 -6.49
N ILE A 179 17.24 -23.96 -5.89
CA ILE A 179 18.64 -23.89 -6.35
C ILE A 179 19.29 -25.27 -6.33
N ASN A 180 19.10 -26.04 -5.27
CA ASN A 180 19.72 -27.36 -5.16
C ASN A 180 19.14 -28.34 -6.20
N LYS A 181 17.81 -28.32 -6.43
CA LYS A 181 17.17 -29.07 -7.50
C LYS A 181 17.73 -28.69 -8.88
N ASP A 182 17.87 -27.39 -9.14
CA ASP A 182 18.42 -26.86 -10.38
C ASP A 182 19.87 -27.32 -10.59
N ARG A 183 20.70 -27.26 -9.55
CA ARG A 183 22.10 -27.71 -9.59
C ARG A 183 22.21 -29.21 -9.82
N GLU A 184 21.38 -30.01 -9.19
CA GLU A 184 21.32 -31.48 -9.38
C GLU A 184 20.94 -31.82 -10.82
N ALA A 185 19.92 -31.14 -11.41
CA ALA A 185 19.54 -31.30 -12.80
C ALA A 185 20.69 -31.01 -13.78
N HIS A 186 21.61 -30.14 -13.41
CA HIS A 186 22.82 -29.82 -14.18
C HIS A 186 24.06 -30.62 -13.75
N GLY A 187 23.91 -31.70 -12.98
CA GLY A 187 25.02 -32.52 -12.52
C GLY A 187 25.98 -31.82 -11.55
N LYS A 188 25.54 -30.75 -10.87
CA LYS A 188 26.35 -30.03 -9.88
C LYS A 188 25.99 -30.45 -8.46
N LYS A 189 26.98 -30.46 -7.58
CA LYS A 189 26.76 -30.73 -6.15
C LYS A 189 25.86 -29.67 -5.52
N PRO A 190 24.98 -30.05 -4.58
CA PRO A 190 24.17 -29.08 -3.83
C PRO A 190 25.04 -28.07 -3.09
N LEU A 191 24.47 -26.91 -2.81
CA LEU A 191 25.16 -25.86 -2.06
C LEU A 191 25.43 -26.31 -0.62
N LYS A 192 26.66 -26.15 -0.17
CA LYS A 192 26.99 -26.39 1.25
C LYS A 192 26.21 -25.41 2.13
N LYS A 193 25.55 -25.90 3.19
CA LYS A 193 24.90 -25.03 4.17
C LYS A 193 25.96 -24.10 4.78
N ILE A 194 25.70 -22.77 4.71
CA ILE A 194 26.56 -21.80 5.36
C ILE A 194 26.16 -21.74 6.83
N LYS A 195 27.10 -22.02 7.73
CA LYS A 195 26.92 -21.78 9.16
C LYS A 195 27.19 -20.32 9.57
N THR A 196 27.65 -19.48 8.66
CA THR A 196 28.03 -18.09 8.95
C THR A 196 26.82 -17.18 8.68
N ILE A 197 26.26 -16.66 9.74
CA ILE A 197 25.20 -15.64 9.69
C ILE A 197 25.84 -14.35 9.19
N LYS A 198 25.36 -13.82 8.06
CA LYS A 198 25.81 -12.51 7.57
C LYS A 198 25.32 -11.44 8.53
N THR A 199 26.23 -10.66 9.08
CA THR A 199 25.91 -9.52 9.95
C THR A 199 25.99 -8.22 9.18
N LYS A 200 25.17 -7.26 9.56
CA LYS A 200 25.15 -5.91 9.00
C LYS A 200 25.19 -4.88 10.13
N GLU A 201 26.03 -3.86 10.02
CA GLU A 201 26.00 -2.72 10.92
C GLU A 201 24.80 -1.83 10.56
N VAL A 202 23.88 -1.63 11.49
CA VAL A 202 22.74 -0.76 11.35
C VAL A 202 22.75 0.33 12.41
N LYS A 203 22.13 1.47 12.09
CA LYS A 203 21.90 2.56 13.04
C LYS A 203 20.57 2.33 13.75
N VAL A 204 20.62 2.14 15.05
CA VAL A 204 19.43 1.97 15.91
C VAL A 204 19.19 3.26 16.70
N SER A 205 17.98 3.77 16.67
CA SER A 205 17.64 5.00 17.41
C SER A 205 17.60 4.73 18.92
N LYS A 206 18.27 5.57 19.71
CA LYS A 206 18.15 5.52 21.17
C LYS A 206 16.77 5.91 21.70
N THR A 207 15.99 6.64 20.90
CA THR A 207 14.69 7.18 21.31
C THR A 207 13.53 6.27 20.91
N ASP A 208 13.66 5.61 19.77
CA ASP A 208 12.67 4.72 19.19
C ASP A 208 13.39 3.57 18.44
N PRO A 209 13.80 2.52 19.19
CA PRO A 209 14.63 1.43 18.65
C PRO A 209 13.98 0.67 17.50
N ASP A 210 12.65 0.57 17.49
CA ASP A 210 11.89 -0.15 16.44
C ASP A 210 11.88 0.59 15.10
N SER A 211 12.28 1.88 15.07
CA SER A 211 12.32 2.67 13.85
C SER A 211 13.58 2.41 13.03
N GLY A 212 13.44 2.37 11.69
CA GLY A 212 14.55 2.17 10.76
C GLY A 212 15.15 3.47 10.22
N MET A 213 16.45 3.50 9.97
CA MET A 213 17.11 4.62 9.32
C MET A 213 16.79 4.64 7.82
N LEU A 214 15.93 5.56 7.41
CA LEU A 214 15.61 5.85 6.01
C LEU A 214 16.71 6.72 5.40
N ASN A 215 17.18 6.35 4.21
CA ASN A 215 18.07 7.16 3.37
C ASN A 215 17.51 7.23 1.95
N LYS A 216 16.80 8.30 1.65
CA LYS A 216 16.20 8.50 0.33
C LYS A 216 17.13 9.29 -0.57
N ASN A 217 17.91 8.60 -1.42
CA ASN A 217 18.81 9.19 -2.42
C ASN A 217 19.77 10.28 -1.89
N GLY A 218 20.22 10.15 -0.64
CA GLY A 218 21.09 11.15 -0.01
C GLY A 218 20.39 12.43 0.44
N LYS A 219 19.20 12.74 -0.06
CA LYS A 219 18.46 13.98 0.21
C LYS A 219 17.76 14.00 1.56
N GLU A 220 17.22 12.88 1.98
CA GLU A 220 16.50 12.77 3.26
C GLU A 220 17.06 11.60 4.09
N LYS A 221 17.52 11.91 5.32
CA LYS A 221 17.99 10.94 6.29
C LYS A 221 17.24 11.15 7.60
N CYS A 222 16.39 10.20 7.97
CA CYS A 222 15.64 10.23 9.22
C CYS A 222 15.29 8.81 9.67
N PHE A 223 14.95 8.64 10.96
CA PHE A 223 14.29 7.43 11.41
C PHE A 223 12.83 7.46 10.98
N ALA A 224 12.34 6.35 10.46
CA ALA A 224 11.00 6.23 9.92
C ALA A 224 10.47 4.80 10.01
N TYR A 225 9.18 4.66 9.75
CA TYR A 225 8.50 3.39 9.53
C TYR A 225 7.95 3.34 8.11
N SER A 226 7.95 2.17 7.50
CA SER A 226 7.29 1.87 6.23
C SER A 226 5.90 1.33 6.49
N PHE A 227 4.91 1.89 5.82
CA PHE A 227 3.52 1.45 5.84
C PHE A 227 3.24 0.75 4.51
N HIS A 228 3.31 -0.58 4.51
CA HIS A 228 3.00 -1.43 3.35
C HIS A 228 1.50 -1.57 3.27
N THR A 229 0.91 -1.02 2.23
CA THR A 229 -0.54 -0.81 2.16
C THR A 229 -1.08 -1.38 0.86
N ALA A 230 -2.22 -2.05 0.95
CA ALA A 230 -3.02 -2.47 -0.20
C ALA A 230 -4.32 -1.67 -0.26
N CYS A 231 -4.72 -1.23 -1.45
CA CYS A 231 -6.03 -0.64 -1.68
C CYS A 231 -6.68 -1.18 -2.96
N ASP A 232 -8.01 -1.06 -3.04
CA ASP A 232 -8.77 -1.36 -4.25
C ASP A 232 -8.73 -0.21 -5.26
N LYS A 233 -9.34 -0.40 -6.44
CA LYS A 233 -9.43 0.64 -7.47
C LYS A 233 -10.23 1.88 -7.07
N ASN A 234 -11.06 1.77 -6.05
CA ASN A 234 -11.81 2.89 -5.50
C ASN A 234 -11.00 3.62 -4.40
N GLY A 235 -9.82 3.10 -4.05
CA GLY A 235 -8.93 3.62 -3.01
C GLY A 235 -9.46 3.36 -1.58
N PHE A 236 -10.24 2.29 -1.37
CA PHE A 236 -10.47 1.74 -0.03
C PHE A 236 -9.25 0.93 0.38
N VAL A 237 -8.73 1.19 1.57
CA VAL A 237 -7.60 0.44 2.10
C VAL A 237 -8.09 -0.92 2.57
N LEU A 238 -7.44 -1.97 2.07
CA LEU A 238 -7.79 -3.38 2.28
C LEU A 238 -6.93 -4.02 3.36
N GLY A 239 -5.67 -3.56 3.48
CA GLY A 239 -4.71 -4.08 4.46
C GLY A 239 -3.53 -3.14 4.62
N VAL A 240 -2.87 -3.24 5.78
CA VAL A 240 -1.66 -2.49 6.09
C VAL A 240 -0.77 -3.25 7.07
N LYS A 241 0.53 -3.27 6.77
CA LYS A 241 1.59 -3.72 7.68
C LYS A 241 2.57 -2.58 7.93
N VAL A 242 3.04 -2.49 9.16
CA VAL A 242 4.01 -1.48 9.58
C VAL A 242 5.32 -2.14 9.92
N GLU A 243 6.42 -1.66 9.32
CA GLU A 243 7.76 -2.17 9.56
C GLU A 243 8.78 -1.03 9.65
N ALA A 244 9.97 -1.32 10.16
CA ALA A 244 11.08 -0.37 10.18
C ALA A 244 11.47 0.04 8.74
N ALA A 245 11.74 1.33 8.50
CA ALA A 245 11.97 1.85 7.14
C ALA A 245 13.28 1.38 6.47
N ASN A 246 14.13 0.63 7.17
CA ASN A 246 15.33 -0.01 6.63
C ASN A 246 15.11 -1.46 6.18
N VAL A 247 13.91 -2.01 6.40
CA VAL A 247 13.49 -3.32 5.86
C VAL A 247 13.04 -3.12 4.41
N HIS A 248 13.41 -4.05 3.53
CA HIS A 248 13.08 -3.94 2.11
C HIS A 248 11.59 -4.24 1.88
N ASP A 249 10.95 -3.47 1.01
CA ASP A 249 9.50 -3.55 0.74
C ASP A 249 9.04 -4.97 0.34
N SER A 250 9.89 -5.73 -0.33
CA SER A 250 9.58 -7.10 -0.75
C SER A 250 9.34 -8.10 0.40
N VAL A 251 9.83 -7.80 1.60
CA VAL A 251 9.70 -8.70 2.75
C VAL A 251 8.24 -8.79 3.21
N MET A 252 7.54 -7.64 3.18
CA MET A 252 6.17 -7.53 3.70
C MET A 252 5.09 -7.83 2.65
N PHE A 253 5.48 -8.05 1.39
CA PHE A 253 4.52 -8.20 0.28
C PHE A 253 3.56 -9.39 0.50
N GLU A 254 4.10 -10.55 0.85
CA GLU A 254 3.30 -11.78 1.01
C GLU A 254 2.30 -11.63 2.16
N GLU A 255 2.73 -11.09 3.32
CA GLU A 255 1.85 -10.85 4.45
C GLU A 255 0.71 -9.86 4.13
N VAL A 256 1.00 -8.80 3.37
CA VAL A 256 -0.03 -7.84 2.94
C VAL A 256 -1.00 -8.50 1.97
N LEU A 257 -0.52 -9.33 1.04
CA LEU A 257 -1.36 -10.03 0.08
C LEU A 257 -2.26 -11.05 0.77
N GLU A 258 -1.74 -11.83 1.73
CA GLU A 258 -2.52 -12.78 2.52
C GLU A 258 -3.64 -12.11 3.33
N GLU A 259 -3.37 -10.93 3.91
CA GLU A 259 -4.42 -10.15 4.57
C GLU A 259 -5.51 -9.69 3.60
N VAL A 260 -5.13 -9.29 2.40
CA VAL A 260 -6.08 -8.90 1.35
C VAL A 260 -6.93 -10.10 0.97
N GLU A 261 -6.31 -11.25 0.65
CA GLU A 261 -7.02 -12.48 0.26
C GLU A 261 -7.99 -12.96 1.36
N LYS A 262 -7.58 -12.87 2.63
CA LYS A 262 -8.43 -13.23 3.78
C LYS A 262 -9.68 -12.35 3.90
N ARG A 263 -9.57 -11.05 3.56
CA ARG A 263 -10.66 -10.08 3.74
C ARG A 263 -11.59 -9.96 2.55
N ILE A 264 -11.08 -10.07 1.34
CA ILE A 264 -11.85 -9.80 0.12
C ILE A 264 -11.77 -10.94 -0.91
N GLY A 265 -11.02 -12.00 -0.63
CA GLY A 265 -10.73 -13.06 -1.58
C GLY A 265 -9.62 -12.71 -2.58
N LYS A 266 -9.38 -13.60 -3.53
CA LYS A 266 -8.31 -13.50 -4.52
C LYS A 266 -8.60 -12.40 -5.55
N PRO A 267 -7.72 -11.39 -5.71
CA PRO A 267 -7.89 -10.37 -6.75
C PRO A 267 -7.55 -10.93 -8.14
N LYS A 268 -8.09 -10.32 -9.19
CA LYS A 268 -7.78 -10.66 -10.59
C LYS A 268 -6.40 -10.12 -11.01
N ALA A 269 -6.08 -8.91 -10.55
CA ALA A 269 -4.82 -8.25 -10.89
C ALA A 269 -4.26 -7.47 -9.72
N ILE A 270 -2.92 -7.41 -9.64
CA ILE A 270 -2.19 -6.62 -8.65
C ILE A 270 -1.24 -5.67 -9.36
N ALA A 271 -1.34 -4.37 -9.04
CA ALA A 271 -0.39 -3.37 -9.48
C ALA A 271 0.62 -3.05 -8.39
N VAL A 272 1.90 -3.17 -8.71
CA VAL A 272 3.02 -2.89 -7.80
C VAL A 272 4.02 -1.93 -8.44
N ASP A 273 4.87 -1.28 -7.61
CA ASP A 273 5.94 -0.43 -8.12
C ASP A 273 7.21 -1.22 -8.51
N ALA A 274 8.24 -0.50 -8.95
CA ALA A 274 9.51 -1.12 -9.36
C ALA A 274 10.26 -1.80 -8.20
N GLY A 275 10.03 -1.40 -6.96
CA GLY A 275 10.64 -1.98 -5.76
C GLY A 275 10.16 -3.41 -5.49
N TYR A 276 8.92 -3.70 -5.89
CA TYR A 276 8.33 -5.04 -5.77
C TYR A 276 8.59 -5.95 -6.98
N LYS A 277 9.17 -5.42 -8.08
CA LYS A 277 9.47 -6.22 -9.27
C LYS A 277 10.72 -7.07 -9.06
N ASN A 278 10.58 -8.16 -8.33
CA ASN A 278 11.63 -9.17 -8.16
C ASN A 278 11.09 -10.58 -8.48
N PRO A 279 11.98 -11.56 -8.81
CA PRO A 279 11.54 -12.88 -9.24
C PRO A 279 10.64 -13.61 -8.25
N TYR A 280 10.89 -13.48 -6.94
CA TYR A 280 10.08 -14.12 -5.90
C TYR A 280 8.66 -13.57 -5.84
N ILE A 281 8.51 -12.25 -5.83
CA ILE A 281 7.18 -11.61 -5.78
C ILE A 281 6.36 -11.96 -7.02
N LEU A 282 6.99 -11.92 -8.20
CA LEU A 282 6.31 -12.28 -9.44
C LEU A 282 5.90 -13.75 -9.43
N LYS A 283 6.79 -14.67 -9.01
CA LYS A 283 6.43 -16.07 -8.78
C LYS A 283 5.23 -16.18 -7.83
N THR A 284 5.27 -15.51 -6.69
CA THR A 284 4.19 -15.53 -5.69
C THR A 284 2.85 -15.05 -6.27
N ILE A 285 2.85 -14.03 -7.13
CA ILE A 285 1.66 -13.52 -7.81
C ILE A 285 1.14 -14.55 -8.82
N PHE A 286 2.00 -15.12 -9.66
CA PHE A 286 1.62 -16.10 -10.66
C PHE A 286 1.18 -17.43 -10.06
N ASP A 287 1.84 -17.92 -9.00
CA ASP A 287 1.45 -19.13 -8.27
C ASP A 287 0.03 -19.02 -7.68
N ARG A 288 -0.42 -17.80 -7.41
CA ARG A 288 -1.80 -17.49 -7.00
C ARG A 288 -2.73 -17.21 -8.20
N GLU A 289 -2.26 -17.38 -9.44
CA GLU A 289 -3.01 -17.10 -10.69
C GLU A 289 -3.53 -15.67 -10.75
N ILE A 290 -2.76 -14.71 -10.27
CA ILE A 290 -3.07 -13.28 -10.28
C ILE A 290 -2.25 -12.61 -11.38
N ILE A 291 -2.83 -11.63 -12.07
CA ILE A 291 -2.14 -10.90 -13.15
C ILE A 291 -1.29 -9.77 -12.54
N PRO A 292 0.05 -9.76 -12.72
CA PRO A 292 0.89 -8.66 -12.27
C PRO A 292 0.86 -7.48 -13.24
N ALA A 293 0.54 -6.29 -12.77
CA ALA A 293 0.71 -5.03 -13.49
C ALA A 293 1.96 -4.29 -12.95
N VAL A 294 3.07 -4.41 -13.68
CA VAL A 294 4.39 -3.92 -13.26
C VAL A 294 4.92 -2.81 -14.17
N PRO A 295 5.81 -1.90 -13.66
CA PRO A 295 6.42 -0.87 -14.49
C PRO A 295 7.54 -1.41 -15.36
N TYR A 296 7.88 -0.61 -16.37
CA TYR A 296 9.16 -0.79 -17.07
C TYR A 296 10.33 -0.49 -16.12
N THR A 297 11.31 -1.36 -16.12
CA THR A 297 12.56 -1.17 -15.40
C THR A 297 13.71 -1.12 -16.39
N ARG A 298 14.41 0.03 -16.46
CA ARG A 298 15.55 0.17 -17.37
C ARG A 298 16.66 -0.82 -17.00
N PRO A 299 17.17 -1.61 -17.94
CA PRO A 299 18.30 -2.49 -17.70
C PRO A 299 19.54 -1.72 -17.22
N LYS A 300 20.22 -2.25 -16.21
CA LYS A 300 21.44 -1.65 -15.65
C LYS A 300 22.70 -2.02 -16.44
N THR A 301 22.63 -1.99 -17.76
CA THR A 301 23.80 -2.25 -18.61
C THR A 301 24.56 -0.96 -18.82
N LYS A 302 25.90 -1.00 -18.76
CA LYS A 302 26.78 0.13 -19.03
C LYS A 302 26.51 0.64 -20.45
N ASP A 303 26.50 1.96 -20.64
CA ASP A 303 26.27 2.57 -21.96
C ASP A 303 27.38 2.11 -22.94
N GLY A 304 26.97 1.81 -24.16
CA GLY A 304 27.84 1.26 -25.21
C GLY A 304 28.03 -0.25 -25.19
N PHE A 305 27.50 -0.94 -24.14
CA PHE A 305 27.58 -2.40 -24.05
C PHE A 305 26.29 -3.07 -24.47
N MET A 306 26.44 -4.25 -25.07
CA MET A 306 25.34 -5.13 -25.48
C MET A 306 24.48 -5.49 -24.29
N LYS A 307 23.17 -5.34 -24.43
CA LYS A 307 22.16 -5.61 -23.44
C LYS A 307 21.80 -7.09 -23.41
N LYS A 308 21.24 -7.57 -22.28
CA LYS A 308 20.85 -8.97 -22.11
C LYS A 308 19.90 -9.47 -23.21
N HIS A 309 18.97 -8.64 -23.67
CA HIS A 309 17.99 -9.02 -24.71
C HIS A 309 18.58 -9.18 -26.12
N GLU A 310 19.84 -8.77 -26.34
CA GLU A 310 20.56 -9.03 -27.59
C GLU A 310 21.13 -10.46 -27.65
N PHE A 311 21.06 -11.19 -26.54
CA PHE A 311 21.43 -12.59 -26.43
C PHE A 311 20.15 -13.41 -26.31
N VAL A 312 19.97 -14.37 -27.23
CA VAL A 312 18.77 -15.23 -27.28
C VAL A 312 18.96 -16.38 -26.27
N TYR A 313 18.00 -16.59 -25.39
CA TYR A 313 17.98 -17.79 -24.56
C TYR A 313 17.26 -18.91 -25.25
N ASP A 314 17.94 -20.04 -25.38
CA ASP A 314 17.39 -21.29 -25.88
C ASP A 314 17.00 -22.16 -24.67
N GLU A 315 15.69 -22.34 -24.47
CA GLU A 315 15.14 -23.09 -23.35
C GLU A 315 15.37 -24.60 -23.46
N TYR A 316 15.38 -25.12 -24.68
CA TYR A 316 15.56 -26.55 -24.96
C TYR A 316 17.00 -27.01 -24.65
N TYR A 317 18.01 -26.23 -25.10
CA TYR A 317 19.41 -26.50 -24.82
C TYR A 317 19.97 -25.87 -23.57
N ASP A 318 19.14 -25.11 -22.85
CA ASP A 318 19.54 -24.31 -21.66
C ASP A 318 20.86 -23.54 -21.89
N CYS A 319 20.88 -22.73 -22.93
CA CYS A 319 22.03 -21.91 -23.28
C CYS A 319 21.64 -20.52 -23.78
N TYR A 320 22.61 -19.63 -23.86
CA TYR A 320 22.45 -18.35 -24.56
C TYR A 320 23.17 -18.36 -25.87
N ILE A 321 22.58 -17.81 -26.91
CA ILE A 321 23.17 -17.59 -28.22
C ILE A 321 23.49 -16.09 -28.33
N CYS A 322 24.77 -15.79 -28.65
CA CYS A 322 25.20 -14.40 -28.84
C CYS A 322 24.90 -13.92 -30.29
N PRO A 323 24.94 -12.61 -30.59
CA PRO A 323 24.72 -12.07 -31.94
C PRO A 323 25.69 -12.56 -33.01
N GLN A 324 26.80 -13.24 -32.65
CA GLN A 324 27.73 -13.92 -33.54
C GLN A 324 27.46 -15.45 -33.61
N ASN A 325 26.28 -15.88 -33.19
CA ASN A 325 25.85 -17.28 -33.17
C ASN A 325 26.72 -18.22 -32.33
N GLU A 326 27.48 -17.67 -31.37
CA GLU A 326 28.26 -18.47 -30.43
C GLU A 326 27.45 -18.77 -29.15
N ILE A 327 27.63 -19.98 -28.64
CA ILE A 327 26.88 -20.51 -27.50
C ILE A 327 27.58 -20.14 -26.19
N LEU A 328 26.81 -19.64 -25.23
CA LEU A 328 27.19 -19.48 -23.83
C LEU A 328 26.57 -20.64 -23.07
N THR A 329 27.39 -21.49 -22.48
CA THR A 329 26.96 -22.69 -21.78
C THR A 329 26.76 -22.42 -20.29
N TYR A 330 25.87 -23.19 -19.65
CA TYR A 330 25.67 -23.19 -18.20
C TYR A 330 26.97 -23.57 -17.47
N VAL A 331 27.28 -22.83 -16.43
CA VAL A 331 28.45 -23.08 -15.57
C VAL A 331 28.03 -23.50 -14.16
N THR A 332 27.18 -22.71 -13.52
CA THR A 332 26.73 -22.96 -12.14
C THR A 332 25.54 -22.10 -11.81
N THR A 333 24.81 -22.50 -10.76
CA THR A 333 23.79 -21.64 -10.13
C THR A 333 24.32 -21.16 -8.79
N ASN A 334 24.34 -19.83 -8.61
CA ASN A 334 24.87 -19.20 -7.40
C ASN A 334 23.84 -19.22 -6.25
N ARG A 335 24.25 -18.78 -5.03
CA ARG A 335 23.40 -18.75 -3.83
C ARG A 335 22.27 -17.72 -3.87
N GLU A 336 22.30 -16.83 -4.84
CA GLU A 336 21.27 -15.82 -5.06
C GLU A 336 20.21 -16.31 -6.06
N GLY A 337 20.34 -17.55 -6.57
CA GLY A 337 19.45 -18.16 -7.53
C GLY A 337 19.73 -17.80 -8.97
N TYR A 338 20.92 -17.23 -9.28
CA TYR A 338 21.29 -16.93 -10.67
C TYR A 338 22.08 -18.05 -11.27
N ARG A 339 21.62 -18.61 -12.40
CA ARG A 339 22.36 -19.43 -13.34
C ARG A 339 23.37 -18.56 -14.05
N GLU A 340 24.63 -18.96 -14.11
CA GLU A 340 25.71 -18.32 -14.83
C GLU A 340 25.95 -19.05 -16.15
N TYR A 341 25.90 -18.32 -17.25
CA TYR A 341 26.26 -18.80 -18.60
C TYR A 341 27.51 -18.09 -19.07
N LYS A 342 28.46 -18.83 -19.63
CA LYS A 342 29.78 -18.33 -20.01
C LYS A 342 30.09 -18.68 -21.47
N SER A 343 30.65 -17.71 -22.20
CA SER A 343 31.10 -17.90 -23.58
C SER A 343 32.50 -18.58 -23.64
N ASN A 344 32.84 -19.18 -24.78
CA ASN A 344 34.17 -19.71 -25.01
C ASN A 344 35.17 -18.56 -25.24
N PRO A 345 36.26 -18.47 -24.43
CA PRO A 345 37.25 -17.40 -24.53
C PRO A 345 38.02 -17.39 -25.86
N GLU A 346 38.31 -18.54 -26.42
CA GLU A 346 39.05 -18.65 -27.68
C GLU A 346 38.28 -18.01 -28.84
N LYS A 347 36.98 -18.26 -28.92
CA LYS A 347 36.09 -17.67 -29.91
C LYS A 347 35.88 -16.18 -29.71
N CYS A 348 35.76 -15.75 -28.47
CA CYS A 348 35.56 -14.34 -28.11
C CYS A 348 36.80 -13.46 -28.25
N LYS A 349 37.99 -14.05 -28.23
CA LYS A 349 39.27 -13.32 -28.36
C LYS A 349 39.34 -12.52 -29.64
N ASN A 350 38.90 -13.11 -30.75
CA ASN A 350 38.94 -12.51 -32.09
C ASN A 350 37.57 -12.02 -32.60
N CYS A 351 36.59 -11.91 -31.70
CA CYS A 351 35.24 -11.50 -32.04
C CYS A 351 35.17 -10.02 -32.45
N PRO A 352 34.57 -9.64 -33.57
CA PRO A 352 34.45 -8.24 -34.00
C PRO A 352 33.60 -7.39 -33.08
N LEU A 353 32.70 -8.01 -32.32
CA LEU A 353 31.82 -7.32 -31.34
C LEU A 353 32.39 -7.29 -29.93
N ARG A 354 33.62 -7.78 -29.69
CA ARG A 354 34.20 -7.90 -28.35
C ARG A 354 34.15 -6.63 -27.54
N GLU A 355 34.53 -5.49 -28.09
CA GLU A 355 34.61 -4.21 -27.41
C GLU A 355 33.23 -3.74 -26.83
N LYS A 356 32.16 -4.03 -27.58
CA LYS A 356 30.78 -3.76 -27.17
C LYS A 356 30.18 -4.87 -26.31
N CYS A 357 30.80 -6.04 -26.27
CA CYS A 357 30.29 -7.23 -25.60
C CYS A 357 30.86 -7.40 -24.18
N THR A 358 32.23 -7.42 -24.07
CA THR A 358 32.89 -7.69 -22.79
C THR A 358 34.21 -6.95 -22.64
N GLN A 359 34.50 -6.52 -21.38
CA GLN A 359 35.79 -5.97 -20.96
C GLN A 359 36.60 -6.98 -20.09
N SER A 360 36.16 -8.26 -20.05
CA SER A 360 36.87 -9.27 -19.28
C SER A 360 38.29 -9.49 -19.82
N LYS A 361 39.27 -9.57 -18.92
CA LYS A 361 40.65 -9.91 -19.25
C LYS A 361 40.76 -11.29 -19.84
N ASP A 362 39.86 -12.20 -19.47
CA ASP A 362 39.79 -13.59 -19.96
C ASP A 362 38.98 -13.72 -21.25
N TYR A 363 38.65 -12.63 -21.94
CA TYR A 363 37.84 -12.61 -23.16
C TYR A 363 36.48 -13.32 -23.03
N THR A 364 35.90 -13.40 -21.83
CA THR A 364 34.65 -14.11 -21.60
C THR A 364 33.49 -13.16 -21.39
N LYS A 365 32.32 -13.47 -21.97
CA LYS A 365 31.03 -12.90 -21.64
C LYS A 365 30.34 -13.80 -20.65
N ARG A 366 29.77 -13.18 -19.59
CA ARG A 366 28.91 -13.87 -18.63
C ARG A 366 27.52 -13.27 -18.65
N ILE A 367 26.52 -14.14 -18.67
CA ILE A 367 25.10 -13.76 -18.58
C ILE A 367 24.52 -14.49 -17.37
N PHE A 368 23.71 -13.76 -16.61
CA PHE A 368 23.02 -14.29 -15.44
C PHE A 368 21.53 -14.38 -15.69
N ARG A 369 20.94 -15.56 -15.39
CA ARG A 369 19.50 -15.81 -15.49
C ARG A 369 19.02 -16.35 -14.14
N HIS A 370 18.05 -15.68 -13.50
CA HIS A 370 17.49 -16.18 -12.24
C HIS A 370 16.69 -17.48 -12.51
N ILE A 371 16.67 -18.44 -11.57
CA ILE A 371 15.89 -19.68 -11.71
C ILE A 371 14.39 -19.39 -11.93
N TRP A 372 13.89 -18.26 -11.43
CA TRP A 372 12.53 -17.77 -11.62
C TRP A 372 12.42 -16.65 -12.67
N GLU A 373 13.38 -16.56 -13.60
CA GLU A 373 13.38 -15.52 -14.64
C GLU A 373 12.17 -15.60 -15.56
N GLY A 374 11.64 -16.81 -15.80
CA GLY A 374 10.43 -17.01 -16.61
C GLY A 374 9.24 -16.17 -16.13
N TYR A 375 9.04 -16.06 -14.81
CA TYR A 375 8.00 -15.21 -14.24
C TYR A 375 8.25 -13.70 -14.49
N VAL A 376 9.52 -13.29 -14.54
CA VAL A 376 9.89 -11.90 -14.85
C VAL A 376 9.63 -11.59 -16.32
N GLU A 377 9.98 -12.52 -17.21
CA GLU A 377 9.75 -12.42 -18.65
C GLU A 377 8.27 -12.39 -18.98
N GLU A 378 7.46 -13.26 -18.34
CA GLU A 378 6.01 -13.27 -18.50
C GLU A 378 5.38 -11.96 -18.01
N ALA A 379 5.79 -11.44 -16.86
CA ALA A 379 5.32 -10.15 -16.35
C ALA A 379 5.70 -8.99 -17.30
N GLU A 380 6.91 -9.03 -17.92
CA GLU A 380 7.30 -8.07 -18.95
C GLU A 380 6.43 -8.19 -20.21
N HIS A 381 6.08 -9.40 -20.63
CA HIS A 381 5.17 -9.63 -21.75
C HIS A 381 3.79 -9.06 -21.46
N LEU A 382 3.19 -9.41 -20.30
CA LEU A 382 1.89 -8.92 -19.87
C LEU A 382 1.84 -7.40 -19.74
N ARG A 383 2.95 -6.76 -19.37
CA ARG A 383 3.06 -5.29 -19.26
C ARG A 383 2.69 -4.56 -20.56
N HIS A 384 2.89 -5.19 -21.70
CA HIS A 384 2.56 -4.61 -23.01
C HIS A 384 1.07 -4.73 -23.38
N THR A 385 0.32 -5.55 -22.66
CA THR A 385 -1.12 -5.69 -22.88
C THR A 385 -1.88 -4.41 -22.50
N PRO A 386 -2.98 -4.08 -23.21
CA PRO A 386 -3.79 -2.91 -22.89
C PRO A 386 -4.33 -2.93 -21.45
N TYR A 387 -4.71 -4.12 -20.98
CA TYR A 387 -5.24 -4.31 -19.63
C TYR A 387 -4.21 -3.95 -18.54
N CYS A 388 -3.00 -4.53 -18.60
CA CYS A 388 -1.97 -4.27 -17.61
C CYS A 388 -1.50 -2.80 -17.63
N LYS A 389 -1.45 -2.16 -18.79
CA LYS A 389 -1.15 -0.72 -18.91
C LYS A 389 -2.21 0.11 -18.20
N GLU A 390 -3.49 -0.16 -18.45
CA GLU A 390 -4.59 0.56 -17.81
C GLU A 390 -4.59 0.36 -16.29
N VAL A 391 -4.42 -0.87 -15.81
CA VAL A 391 -4.34 -1.16 -14.37
C VAL A 391 -3.14 -0.44 -13.74
N TYR A 392 -1.97 -0.48 -14.36
CA TYR A 392 -0.79 0.18 -13.83
C TYR A 392 -0.93 1.71 -13.78
N GLU A 393 -1.50 2.33 -14.80
CA GLU A 393 -1.72 3.79 -14.86
C GLU A 393 -2.65 4.28 -13.76
N ARG A 394 -3.63 3.46 -13.34
CA ARG A 394 -4.55 3.78 -12.22
C ARG A 394 -3.86 3.93 -10.87
N ARG A 395 -2.61 3.50 -10.69
CA ARG A 395 -1.88 3.68 -9.42
C ARG A 395 -1.86 5.13 -8.96
N LYS A 396 -1.75 6.09 -9.89
CA LYS A 396 -1.74 7.53 -9.61
C LYS A 396 -3.03 8.03 -8.97
N GLU A 397 -4.14 7.44 -9.38
CA GLU A 397 -5.48 7.81 -8.90
C GLU A 397 -5.93 6.98 -7.69
N THR A 398 -5.21 5.93 -7.36
CA THR A 398 -5.52 4.98 -6.29
C THR A 398 -4.52 5.08 -5.15
N ILE A 399 -3.51 4.21 -5.11
CA ILE A 399 -2.60 4.10 -3.95
C ILE A 399 -1.78 5.38 -3.69
N GLU A 400 -1.31 6.07 -4.75
CA GLU A 400 -0.57 7.32 -4.57
C GLU A 400 -1.46 8.42 -3.97
N ARG A 401 -2.75 8.47 -4.37
CA ARG A 401 -3.72 9.38 -3.78
C ARG A 401 -4.08 9.01 -2.35
N VAL A 402 -4.19 7.71 -2.03
CA VAL A 402 -4.36 7.23 -0.65
C VAL A 402 -3.22 7.75 0.23
N PHE A 403 -1.97 7.66 -0.23
CA PHE A 403 -0.81 8.15 0.52
C PHE A 403 -0.76 9.69 0.62
N ALA A 404 -1.18 10.40 -0.42
CA ALA A 404 -1.32 11.85 -0.36
C ALA A 404 -2.37 12.25 0.68
N ASP A 405 -3.54 11.63 0.67
CA ASP A 405 -4.61 11.90 1.64
C ASP A 405 -4.20 11.54 3.07
N LEU A 406 -3.50 10.42 3.26
CA LEU A 406 -2.93 10.00 4.54
C LEU A 406 -2.05 11.09 5.15
N LYS A 407 -1.16 11.67 4.36
CA LYS A 407 -0.19 12.67 4.81
C LYS A 407 -0.79 14.06 4.97
N GLU A 408 -1.66 14.49 4.04
CA GLU A 408 -2.17 15.86 3.99
C GLU A 408 -3.46 16.05 4.80
N LYS A 409 -4.36 15.05 4.76
CA LYS A 409 -5.70 15.20 5.35
C LYS A 409 -5.84 14.48 6.69
N HIS A 410 -5.01 13.45 6.92
CA HIS A 410 -5.08 12.62 8.11
C HIS A 410 -3.84 12.76 9.02
N GLY A 411 -2.95 13.70 8.70
CA GLY A 411 -1.85 14.17 9.56
C GLY A 411 -0.71 13.17 9.75
N LEU A 412 -0.58 12.12 8.93
CA LEU A 412 0.41 11.07 9.13
C LEU A 412 1.67 11.24 8.25
N ARG A 413 2.22 12.45 8.19
CA ARG A 413 3.58 12.68 7.68
C ARG A 413 4.65 12.23 8.67
N TRP A 414 4.35 12.35 9.93
CA TRP A 414 5.19 12.00 11.06
C TRP A 414 4.31 11.54 12.22
N THR A 415 4.87 10.82 13.16
CA THR A 415 4.16 10.33 14.35
C THR A 415 4.76 10.86 15.64
N THR A 416 3.93 11.01 16.66
CA THR A 416 4.36 11.27 18.04
C THR A 416 4.52 9.98 18.84
N LEU A 417 3.97 8.87 18.35
CA LEU A 417 4.05 7.56 18.99
C LEU A 417 5.43 6.93 18.75
N ARG A 418 5.81 6.01 19.62
CA ARG A 418 7.06 5.25 19.55
C ARG A 418 6.77 3.78 19.72
N GLY A 419 7.52 2.96 19.00
CA GLY A 419 7.38 1.51 18.97
C GLY A 419 6.43 1.01 17.88
N LYS A 420 6.81 -0.09 17.23
CA LYS A 420 6.10 -0.71 16.10
C LYS A 420 4.64 -1.04 16.43
N GLU A 421 4.37 -1.58 17.63
CA GLU A 421 3.02 -1.96 18.05
C GLU A 421 2.06 -0.75 18.06
N LYS A 422 2.49 0.38 18.64
CA LYS A 422 1.66 1.60 18.67
C LYS A 422 1.48 2.21 17.30
N LEU A 423 2.47 2.08 16.43
CA LEU A 423 2.38 2.54 15.04
C LEU A 423 1.44 1.67 14.23
N SER A 424 1.44 0.35 14.45
CA SER A 424 0.48 -0.57 13.83
C SER A 424 -0.96 -0.23 14.25
N MET A 425 -1.20 0.00 15.54
CA MET A 425 -2.47 0.53 16.03
C MET A 425 -2.86 1.84 15.34
N GLN A 426 -1.93 2.79 15.26
CA GLN A 426 -2.18 4.08 14.60
C GLN A 426 -2.51 3.91 13.13
N ALA A 427 -1.80 3.07 12.40
CA ALA A 427 -2.05 2.77 11.00
C ALA A 427 -3.46 2.21 10.79
N MET A 428 -3.86 1.21 11.58
CA MET A 428 -5.20 0.62 11.51
C MET A 428 -6.29 1.67 11.72
N LEU A 429 -6.17 2.52 12.75
CA LEU A 429 -7.16 3.55 13.05
C LEU A 429 -7.21 4.66 12.00
N VAL A 430 -6.06 5.09 11.48
CA VAL A 430 -6.03 6.14 10.44
C VAL A 430 -6.65 5.64 9.15
N PHE A 431 -6.31 4.43 8.71
CA PHE A 431 -6.90 3.85 7.50
C PHE A 431 -8.38 3.49 7.70
N ALA A 432 -8.78 3.05 8.89
CA ALA A 432 -10.19 2.91 9.25
C ALA A 432 -10.95 4.25 9.12
N ALA A 433 -10.37 5.35 9.63
CA ALA A 433 -10.94 6.69 9.51
C ALA A 433 -11.02 7.15 8.04
N MET A 434 -10.01 6.84 7.21
CA MET A 434 -10.02 7.12 5.77
C MET A 434 -11.14 6.38 5.04
N ASN A 435 -11.25 5.06 5.28
CA ASN A 435 -12.32 4.24 4.71
C ASN A 435 -13.70 4.73 5.15
N LEU A 436 -13.87 5.01 6.43
CA LEU A 436 -15.11 5.52 7.02
C LEU A 436 -15.53 6.87 6.42
N LYS A 437 -14.59 7.82 6.31
CA LYS A 437 -14.83 9.12 5.67
C LYS A 437 -15.24 8.98 4.23
N LYS A 438 -14.58 8.11 3.46
CA LYS A 438 -14.88 7.83 2.07
C LYS A 438 -16.27 7.21 1.93
N MET A 439 -16.55 6.15 2.70
CA MET A 439 -17.84 5.47 2.74
C MET A 439 -19.00 6.46 3.04
N ALA A 440 -18.88 7.22 4.12
CA ALA A 440 -19.89 8.19 4.54
C ALA A 440 -20.13 9.27 3.47
N THR A 441 -19.07 9.75 2.84
CA THR A 441 -19.17 10.77 1.78
C THR A 441 -19.83 10.22 0.52
N TRP A 442 -19.49 9.00 0.12
CA TRP A 442 -20.03 8.39 -1.10
C TRP A 442 -21.49 7.99 -0.92
N LEU A 443 -21.87 7.41 0.20
CA LEU A 443 -23.26 7.07 0.51
C LEU A 443 -24.13 8.33 0.62
N TRP A 444 -23.62 9.40 1.23
CA TRP A 444 -24.31 10.68 1.27
C TRP A 444 -24.56 11.27 -0.13
N ARG A 445 -23.60 11.17 -1.04
CA ARG A 445 -23.73 11.63 -2.42
C ARG A 445 -24.74 10.79 -3.21
N ARG A 446 -24.73 9.47 -3.00
CA ARG A 446 -25.74 8.56 -3.62
C ARG A 446 -27.16 8.92 -3.18
N GLY A 447 -27.38 9.17 -1.91
CA GLY A 447 -28.70 9.57 -1.37
C GLY A 447 -29.21 10.94 -1.85
N LYS A 448 -28.31 11.83 -2.33
CA LYS A 448 -28.68 13.13 -2.92
C LYS A 448 -28.83 13.11 -4.43
N SER A 449 -28.47 12.03 -5.12
CA SER A 449 -28.69 11.89 -6.56
C SER A 449 -30.17 11.76 -6.84
N PRO A 450 -30.74 12.50 -7.79
CA PRO A 450 -32.16 12.34 -8.22
C PRO A 450 -32.43 10.92 -8.77
N PHE A 451 -31.39 10.17 -9.05
CA PHE A 451 -31.40 8.74 -9.45
C PHE A 451 -30.96 7.80 -8.30
N GLY A 452 -31.05 8.25 -7.05
CA GLY A 452 -30.72 7.46 -5.86
C GLY A 452 -31.58 6.21 -5.79
N THR A 453 -30.89 5.04 -5.90
CA THR A 453 -31.29 3.63 -5.80
C THR A 453 -31.17 2.77 -7.05
N LEU A 454 -30.89 3.31 -8.22
CA LEU A 454 -30.58 2.48 -9.39
C LEU A 454 -29.05 2.27 -9.47
N ASN A 455 -28.62 1.02 -9.29
CA ASN A 455 -27.25 0.58 -9.46
C ASN A 455 -26.87 0.64 -10.96
N PHE A 456 -26.51 1.83 -11.47
CA PHE A 456 -26.21 2.06 -12.89
C PHE A 456 -24.79 1.58 -13.30
N TYR A 457 -23.96 1.08 -12.39
CA TYR A 457 -22.62 0.64 -12.74
C TYR A 457 -22.56 -0.52 -13.74
N PRO A 458 -23.47 -1.52 -13.75
CA PRO A 458 -23.49 -2.51 -14.82
C PRO A 458 -23.99 -1.95 -16.15
N LEU A 459 -24.92 -0.95 -16.11
CA LEU A 459 -25.52 -0.41 -17.34
C LEU A 459 -24.57 0.52 -18.12
N PHE A 460 -23.71 1.31 -17.43
CA PHE A 460 -22.77 2.19 -18.11
C PHE A 460 -21.67 1.42 -18.84
N GLY A 461 -21.22 0.29 -18.30
CA GLY A 461 -20.28 -0.62 -18.98
C GLY A 461 -20.89 -1.24 -20.23
N THR A 462 -22.16 -1.63 -20.13
CA THR A 462 -22.92 -2.23 -21.24
C THR A 462 -23.31 -1.18 -22.29
N LEU A 463 -23.78 0.01 -21.87
CA LEU A 463 -24.07 1.14 -22.77
C LEU A 463 -22.81 1.64 -23.50
N LYS A 464 -21.67 1.72 -22.81
CA LYS A 464 -20.40 2.09 -23.47
C LYS A 464 -19.96 1.04 -24.49
N LYS A 465 -20.18 -0.25 -24.22
CA LYS A 465 -19.94 -1.35 -25.19
C LYS A 465 -20.92 -1.30 -26.34
N ILE A 466 -22.21 -1.00 -26.11
CA ILE A 466 -23.23 -0.88 -27.15
C ILE A 466 -22.97 0.37 -27.99
N LEU A 467 -22.69 1.53 -27.39
CA LEU A 467 -22.32 2.76 -28.08
C LEU A 467 -21.06 2.60 -28.93
N SER A 468 -20.02 1.91 -28.42
CA SER A 468 -18.81 1.66 -29.22
C SER A 468 -19.06 0.67 -30.35
N ARG A 469 -19.94 -0.30 -30.18
CA ARG A 469 -20.21 -1.35 -31.17
C ARG A 469 -21.14 -0.91 -32.30
N TYR A 470 -22.07 0.01 -32.05
CA TYR A 470 -23.10 0.42 -33.00
C TYR A 470 -22.97 1.86 -33.50
N ILE A 471 -22.36 2.76 -32.75
CA ILE A 471 -22.28 4.19 -33.12
C ILE A 471 -20.94 4.55 -33.76
N GLN A 472 -19.82 3.92 -33.39
CA GLN A 472 -18.52 4.15 -34.05
C GLN A 472 -18.51 3.76 -35.56
N PRO A 473 -19.15 2.65 -35.99
CA PRO A 473 -19.24 2.35 -37.42
C PRO A 473 -20.10 3.36 -38.21
N LEU A 474 -21.17 3.90 -37.64
CA LEU A 474 -22.02 4.92 -38.26
C LEU A 474 -21.26 6.24 -38.49
N PHE A 475 -20.41 6.65 -37.52
CA PHE A 475 -19.61 7.87 -37.68
C PHE A 475 -18.42 7.70 -38.60
N SER A 476 -17.88 6.49 -38.77
CA SER A 476 -16.83 6.21 -39.76
C SER A 476 -17.37 6.26 -41.20
N GLY A 477 -18.65 5.90 -41.40
CA GLY A 477 -19.36 6.04 -42.68
C GLY A 477 -19.61 7.50 -43.06
N LEU A 478 -19.98 8.33 -42.11
CA LEU A 478 -20.28 9.77 -42.32
C LEU A 478 -19.01 10.62 -42.55
N ARG A 479 -17.84 10.22 -42.03
CA ARG A 479 -16.55 10.89 -42.29
C ARG A 479 -16.13 10.76 -43.77
N LYS A 480 -16.55 9.72 -44.48
CA LYS A 480 -16.29 9.54 -45.91
C LYS A 480 -17.15 10.48 -46.78
N GLN A 481 -18.15 11.13 -46.27
CA GLN A 481 -19.05 12.06 -46.97
C GLN A 481 -18.78 13.55 -46.62
N GLY A 482 -17.64 13.92 -46.05
CA GLY A 482 -17.18 15.31 -45.96
C GLY A 482 -17.86 16.20 -44.89
N LEU A 483 -18.69 15.66 -44.01
CA LEU A 483 -19.39 16.44 -42.98
C LEU A 483 -18.54 16.54 -41.69
N LYS A 484 -18.05 17.75 -41.38
CA LYS A 484 -17.35 18.07 -40.12
C LYS A 484 -18.37 18.41 -39.02
N PHE A 485 -18.55 17.51 -38.06
CA PHE A 485 -19.25 17.80 -36.83
C PHE A 485 -18.30 18.20 -35.70
N ARG A 486 -18.47 19.39 -35.15
CA ARG A 486 -17.80 19.89 -33.95
C ARG A 486 -18.63 19.49 -32.75
N PHE A 487 -18.17 18.54 -31.94
CA PHE A 487 -18.72 18.29 -30.60
C PHE A 487 -18.17 19.30 -29.62
N VAL A 488 -19.06 20.13 -29.05
CA VAL A 488 -18.75 21.01 -27.93
C VAL A 488 -18.78 20.15 -26.65
N ASN A 489 -17.59 19.91 -26.07
CA ASN A 489 -17.45 19.31 -24.74
C ASN A 489 -18.00 20.27 -23.68
N LYS A 490 -19.27 20.14 -23.29
CA LYS A 490 -19.88 20.79 -22.13
C LYS A 490 -20.34 19.76 -21.12
N LEU A 491 -19.36 19.08 -20.45
CA LEU A 491 -19.59 18.29 -19.24
C LEU A 491 -18.27 18.24 -18.46
N ARG A 492 -17.83 19.43 -18.02
CA ARG A 492 -16.94 19.59 -16.88
C ARG A 492 -17.51 20.68 -15.99
N ARG A 493 -18.24 20.27 -14.97
CA ARG A 493 -18.35 20.94 -13.66
C ARG A 493 -18.77 19.92 -12.63
#